data_de2d79e8dcd5d77b74498c89ba413665
#
_entry.id   de2d79e8dcd5d77b74498c89ba413665
#
_cell.length_a   1.000
_cell.length_b   1.000
_cell.length_c   1.000
_cell.angle_alpha   90.00
_cell.angle_beta   90.00
_cell.angle_gamma   90.00
#
_symmetry.space_group_name_H-M   'P 1'
#
loop_
_entity.id
_entity.type
_entity.pdbx_description
1 polymer ?
#
loop_
_entity_poly.entity_id
_entity_poly.type
_entity_poly.pdbx_seq_one_letter_code
_entity_poly.pdbx_strand_id
1 'polypeptide(L)'
;MVSRYRRPALTTPKRRAERLSLWLVAALIGAVAFQAAASGRQASALRPYTAEYKTTARGFDLSVTRKLEADDNNHFILTNGGKILVVGFHEISVFRVEDEEIRSISYIYQGTGLVNRRQELHFDAEPGKITSLYKDQWYDLPDNGSTLDRMNQMEQLRLELLQDPASVDDITLRIADGKRLKDSQLVLIGEETQHTALGPVATLHYERLHDDPDRKSDIWLAPQWDYLMVRMVHIEDGDPVEMVLTGATLDGEVVAIQ
;
A
#
# COMPACT_ATOMS: atom_id res chain seq x y z
N MET A 1 -48.51 -64.84 58.98
CA MET A 1 -49.87 -65.28 58.65
C MET A 1 -50.06 -65.02 57.20
N VAL A 2 -49.79 -66.03 56.31
CA VAL A 2 -50.73 -66.82 55.60
C VAL A 2 -51.75 -65.94 54.87
N SER A 3 -51.92 -65.92 53.60
CA SER A 3 -52.29 -66.94 52.66
C SER A 3 -52.39 -66.30 51.24
N ARG A 4 -51.72 -66.79 50.26
CA ARG A 4 -52.19 -67.68 49.18
C ARG A 4 -53.12 -67.06 48.11
N TYR A 5 -52.60 -67.10 46.88
CA TYR A 5 -53.15 -67.77 45.66
C TYR A 5 -54.23 -66.98 44.90
N ARG A 6 -54.15 -66.73 43.62
CA ARG A 6 -54.19 -67.65 42.42
C ARG A 6 -54.04 -66.86 41.12
N ARG A 7 -53.33 -67.43 40.21
CA ARG A 7 -53.51 -67.23 38.75
C ARG A 7 -54.70 -68.07 38.28
N PRO A 8 -55.34 -67.89 37.17
CA PRO A 8 -54.96 -68.16 35.82
C PRO A 8 -55.63 -67.15 34.82
N ALA A 9 -55.52 -67.18 33.53
CA ALA A 9 -55.05 -67.99 32.48
C ALA A 9 -55.14 -67.17 31.17
N LEU A 10 -54.27 -67.51 30.25
CA LEU A 10 -54.23 -67.36 28.84
C LEU A 10 -55.52 -67.15 28.07
N THR A 11 -55.54 -66.19 27.11
CA THR A 11 -55.92 -66.47 25.71
C THR A 11 -55.36 -65.39 24.76
N THR A 12 -54.52 -65.80 23.83
CA THR A 12 -54.37 -65.23 22.49
C THR A 12 -55.46 -65.85 21.59
N PRO A 13 -55.84 -65.34 20.41
CA PRO A 13 -55.02 -64.68 19.38
C PRO A 13 -55.79 -63.62 18.49
N LYS A 14 -55.12 -62.92 17.68
CA LYS A 14 -55.26 -62.92 16.20
C LYS A 14 -54.67 -61.65 15.56
N ARG A 15 -53.76 -61.93 14.68
CA ARG A 15 -53.22 -61.11 13.60
C ARG A 15 -54.27 -60.25 12.94
N ARG A 16 -53.89 -58.99 12.62
CA ARG A 16 -53.90 -58.47 11.25
C ARG A 16 -52.95 -57.29 11.11
N ALA A 17 -52.25 -57.34 10.06
CA ALA A 17 -51.27 -56.40 9.55
C ALA A 17 -51.90 -55.05 9.19
N GLU A 18 -51.11 -54.01 9.37
CA GLU A 18 -51.02 -52.84 8.53
C GLU A 18 -49.76 -52.09 9.02
N ARG A 19 -48.76 -52.25 8.39
CA ARG A 19 -47.96 -51.63 7.35
C ARG A 19 -47.87 -50.14 7.50
N LEU A 20 -46.59 -49.72 7.53
CA LEU A 20 -46.05 -48.45 7.08
C LEU A 20 -46.40 -47.17 7.87
N SER A 21 -45.49 -46.74 8.69
CA SER A 21 -45.08 -45.34 8.79
C SER A 21 -43.99 -45.15 9.85
N LEU A 22 -42.88 -45.79 9.70
CA LEU A 22 -41.71 -45.63 10.54
C LEU A 22 -40.50 -45.42 9.64
N TRP A 23 -40.47 -44.31 8.92
CA TRP A 23 -39.28 -43.81 8.22
C TRP A 23 -39.47 -42.34 7.87
N LEU A 24 -39.45 -41.42 8.86
CA LEU A 24 -39.35 -39.98 8.60
C LEU A 24 -38.99 -39.20 9.87
N VAL A 25 -38.05 -39.72 10.67
CA VAL A 25 -37.41 -38.92 11.74
C VAL A 25 -35.96 -39.33 11.80
N ALA A 26 -35.23 -39.13 10.75
CA ALA A 26 -33.77 -39.22 10.81
C ALA A 26 -33.16 -38.57 9.54
N ALA A 27 -33.33 -37.28 9.36
CA ALA A 27 -32.54 -36.51 8.38
C ALA A 27 -32.68 -35.01 8.62
N LEU A 28 -32.48 -34.59 9.85
CA LEU A 28 -32.32 -33.16 10.20
C LEU A 28 -31.14 -33.02 11.13
N ILE A 29 -30.04 -33.73 10.81
CA ILE A 29 -28.72 -33.38 11.32
C ILE A 29 -28.10 -32.54 10.22
N GLY A 30 -28.24 -31.26 10.46
CA GLY A 30 -27.78 -30.14 9.75
C GLY A 30 -26.43 -30.27 9.13
N ALA A 31 -26.39 -30.03 7.87
CA ALA A 31 -25.30 -29.37 7.24
C ALA A 31 -25.21 -27.95 7.81
N VAL A 32 -24.62 -27.80 8.97
CA VAL A 32 -23.91 -26.56 9.31
C VAL A 32 -22.76 -26.55 8.33
N ALA A 33 -23.01 -26.02 7.13
CA ALA A 33 -21.97 -25.58 6.25
C ALA A 33 -21.15 -24.58 7.07
N PHE A 34 -20.01 -25.04 7.53
CA PHE A 34 -18.90 -24.19 7.92
C PHE A 34 -18.54 -23.46 6.62
N GLN A 35 -19.24 -22.37 6.35
CA GLN A 35 -18.72 -21.34 5.50
C GLN A 35 -17.50 -20.81 6.25
N ALA A 36 -16.36 -21.48 6.04
CA ALA A 36 -15.09 -20.81 6.16
C ALA A 36 -15.24 -19.60 5.24
N ALA A 37 -15.49 -18.45 5.82
CA ALA A 37 -15.22 -17.20 5.16
C ALA A 37 -13.75 -17.29 4.82
N ALA A 38 -13.45 -17.75 3.63
CA ALA A 38 -12.23 -17.35 2.96
C ALA A 38 -12.38 -15.83 2.94
N SER A 39 -11.76 -15.15 3.89
CA SER A 39 -11.43 -13.76 3.77
C SER A 39 -10.61 -13.70 2.51
N GLY A 40 -11.27 -13.54 1.38
CA GLY A 40 -10.64 -13.28 0.11
C GLY A 40 -9.85 -12.01 0.35
N ARG A 41 -8.54 -12.17 0.53
CA ARG A 41 -7.62 -11.05 0.67
C ARG A 41 -7.82 -10.24 -0.60
N GLN A 42 -8.43 -9.08 -0.48
CA GLN A 42 -8.69 -8.21 -1.61
C GLN A 42 -7.30 -7.80 -2.13
N ALA A 43 -7.03 -8.11 -3.39
CA ALA A 43 -5.78 -7.70 -4.01
C ALA A 43 -5.71 -6.16 -3.95
N SER A 44 -4.55 -5.62 -3.59
CA SER A 44 -4.33 -4.18 -3.60
C SER A 44 -4.56 -3.61 -5.01
N ALA A 45 -5.11 -2.40 -5.08
CA ALA A 45 -5.21 -1.67 -6.33
C ALA A 45 -3.84 -1.25 -6.90
N LEU A 46 -2.80 -1.22 -6.04
CA LEU A 46 -1.43 -0.93 -6.48
C LEU A 46 -0.87 -2.11 -7.29
N ARG A 47 -0.47 -1.84 -8.53
CA ARG A 47 0.23 -2.80 -9.38
C ARG A 47 1.74 -2.58 -9.34
N PRO A 48 2.56 -3.66 -9.42
CA PRO A 48 4.00 -3.56 -9.58
C PRO A 48 4.40 -2.71 -10.79
N TYR A 49 5.48 -1.95 -10.65
CA TYR A 49 5.99 -1.15 -11.76
C TYR A 49 7.50 -0.98 -11.68
N THR A 50 8.10 -0.65 -12.82
CA THR A 50 9.43 -0.08 -12.91
C THR A 50 9.35 1.20 -13.72
N ALA A 51 9.90 2.29 -13.19
CA ALA A 51 9.90 3.60 -13.83
C ALA A 51 11.31 4.17 -13.86
N GLU A 52 11.71 4.63 -15.03
CA GLU A 52 13.00 5.27 -15.26
C GLU A 52 12.79 6.78 -15.39
N TYR A 53 13.58 7.54 -14.65
CA TYR A 53 13.51 8.99 -14.65
C TYR A 53 14.86 9.59 -15.03
N LYS A 54 14.82 10.68 -15.79
CA LYS A 54 15.93 11.60 -15.89
C LYS A 54 15.71 12.69 -14.84
N THR A 55 16.71 12.93 -14.00
CA THR A 55 16.70 14.05 -13.07
C THR A 55 17.83 15.01 -13.41
N THR A 56 17.53 16.30 -13.30
CA THR A 56 18.53 17.36 -13.45
C THR A 56 18.60 18.12 -12.12
N ALA A 57 19.78 18.14 -11.55
CA ALA A 57 20.05 18.84 -10.30
C ALA A 57 21.39 19.57 -10.41
N ARG A 58 21.38 20.89 -10.16
CA ARG A 58 22.61 21.73 -10.20
C ARG A 58 23.44 21.56 -11.48
N GLY A 59 22.74 21.40 -12.63
CA GLY A 59 23.38 21.23 -13.94
C GLY A 59 23.93 19.85 -14.25
N PHE A 60 23.65 18.85 -13.41
CA PHE A 60 24.02 17.45 -13.65
C PHE A 60 22.78 16.62 -13.98
N ASP A 61 22.91 15.79 -14.99
CA ASP A 61 21.89 14.79 -15.35
C ASP A 61 22.20 13.46 -14.67
N LEU A 62 21.17 12.87 -14.05
CA LEU A 62 21.21 11.60 -13.35
C LEU A 62 20.02 10.76 -13.79
N SER A 63 20.23 9.47 -14.05
CA SER A 63 19.14 8.52 -14.19
C SER A 63 18.78 7.92 -12.83
N VAL A 64 17.49 7.86 -12.56
CA VAL A 64 16.92 7.29 -11.34
C VAL A 64 15.95 6.19 -11.75
N THR A 65 16.11 5.01 -11.17
CA THR A 65 15.16 3.90 -11.29
C THR A 65 14.32 3.82 -10.03
N ARG A 66 13.01 3.80 -10.20
CA ARG A 66 12.03 3.54 -9.14
C ARG A 66 11.28 2.26 -9.46
N LYS A 67 11.20 1.34 -8.50
CA LYS A 67 10.56 0.05 -8.71
C LYS A 67 9.69 -0.30 -7.52
N LEU A 68 8.44 -0.69 -7.80
CA LEU A 68 7.51 -1.28 -6.85
C LEU A 68 7.37 -2.77 -7.18
N GLU A 69 7.65 -3.63 -6.22
CA GLU A 69 7.43 -5.07 -6.27
C GLU A 69 6.40 -5.45 -5.22
N ALA A 70 5.60 -6.48 -5.51
CA ALA A 70 4.63 -7.01 -4.57
C ALA A 70 4.90 -8.51 -4.35
N ASP A 71 4.66 -9.00 -3.13
CA ASP A 71 4.59 -10.42 -2.83
C ASP A 71 3.12 -10.91 -2.76
N ASP A 72 2.95 -12.23 -2.63
CA ASP A 72 1.63 -12.87 -2.55
C ASP A 72 0.85 -12.52 -1.25
N ASN A 73 1.47 -11.75 -0.34
CA ASN A 73 0.92 -11.38 0.96
C ASN A 73 0.54 -9.90 1.07
N ASN A 74 0.39 -9.18 -0.05
CA ASN A 74 0.20 -7.73 -0.09
C ASN A 74 1.32 -6.93 0.61
N HIS A 75 2.54 -7.49 0.70
CA HIS A 75 3.70 -6.72 1.04
C HIS A 75 4.32 -6.14 -0.22
N PHE A 76 4.73 -4.90 -0.12
CA PHE A 76 5.33 -4.15 -1.20
C PHE A 76 6.75 -3.73 -0.82
N ILE A 77 7.65 -3.81 -1.78
CA ILE A 77 9.01 -3.31 -1.69
C ILE A 77 9.17 -2.23 -2.74
N LEU A 78 9.30 -1.00 -2.29
CA LEU A 78 9.53 0.15 -3.14
C LEU A 78 11.01 0.52 -3.07
N THR A 79 11.70 0.47 -4.19
CA THR A 79 13.10 0.86 -4.29
C THR A 79 13.25 2.11 -5.14
N ASN A 80 14.23 2.95 -4.81
CA ASN A 80 14.59 4.12 -5.57
C ASN A 80 16.11 4.26 -5.54
N GLY A 81 16.73 4.47 -6.68
CA GLY A 81 18.18 4.55 -6.74
C GLY A 81 18.71 5.24 -7.98
N GLY A 82 19.84 5.91 -7.80
CA GLY A 82 20.55 6.57 -8.88
C GLY A 82 22.02 6.72 -8.54
N LYS A 83 22.85 6.85 -9.59
CA LYS A 83 24.28 7.03 -9.45
C LYS A 83 24.82 7.95 -10.51
N ILE A 84 25.65 8.90 -10.11
CA ILE A 84 26.44 9.72 -11.01
C ILE A 84 27.91 9.68 -10.57
N LEU A 85 28.79 9.25 -11.48
CA LEU A 85 30.24 9.09 -11.19
C LEU A 85 30.46 8.23 -9.93
N VAL A 86 30.94 8.87 -8.86
CA VAL A 86 31.30 8.23 -7.59
C VAL A 86 30.29 8.51 -6.46
N VAL A 87 29.21 9.21 -6.76
CA VAL A 87 28.15 9.54 -5.79
C VAL A 87 26.84 8.85 -6.21
N GLY A 88 26.18 8.22 -5.28
CA GLY A 88 24.91 7.57 -5.53
C GLY A 88 24.04 7.55 -4.29
N PHE A 89 22.83 7.10 -4.45
CA PHE A 89 21.92 6.83 -3.36
C PHE A 89 21.06 5.59 -3.66
N HIS A 90 20.60 4.98 -2.62
CA HIS A 90 19.64 3.89 -2.64
C HIS A 90 18.63 4.07 -1.52
N GLU A 91 17.36 3.92 -1.84
CA GLU A 91 16.27 3.97 -0.87
C GLU A 91 15.42 2.70 -1.00
N ILE A 92 14.98 2.20 0.13
CA ILE A 92 14.05 1.07 0.20
C ILE A 92 12.96 1.44 1.20
N SER A 93 11.70 1.32 0.79
CA SER A 93 10.53 1.36 1.65
C SER A 93 9.81 0.03 1.57
N VAL A 94 9.54 -0.58 2.71
CA VAL A 94 8.75 -1.81 2.82
C VAL A 94 7.45 -1.47 3.53
N PHE A 95 6.32 -1.87 2.94
CA PHE A 95 5.00 -1.61 3.49
C PHE A 95 4.03 -2.72 3.08
N ARG A 96 2.85 -2.71 3.66
CA ARG A 96 1.71 -3.55 3.27
C ARG A 96 0.48 -2.67 3.05
N VAL A 97 -0.49 -3.19 2.33
CA VAL A 97 -1.80 -2.54 2.18
C VAL A 97 -2.81 -3.31 3.01
N GLU A 98 -3.44 -2.64 3.96
CA GLU A 98 -4.48 -3.16 4.85
C GLU A 98 -5.61 -2.14 4.93
N ASP A 99 -6.84 -2.61 4.79
CA ASP A 99 -8.04 -1.75 4.87
C ASP A 99 -7.95 -0.52 3.96
N GLU A 100 -7.41 -0.73 2.74
CA GLU A 100 -7.25 0.32 1.72
C GLU A 100 -6.23 1.42 2.09
N GLU A 101 -5.40 1.20 3.10
CA GLU A 101 -4.35 2.11 3.54
C GLU A 101 -2.97 1.45 3.55
N ILE A 102 -1.93 2.25 3.37
CA ILE A 102 -0.56 1.79 3.52
C ILE A 102 -0.19 1.73 5.00
N ARG A 103 0.34 0.58 5.42
CA ARG A 103 0.98 0.35 6.71
C ARG A 103 2.47 0.20 6.50
N SER A 104 3.23 1.22 6.89
CA SER A 104 4.68 1.22 6.78
C SER A 104 5.30 0.14 7.68
N ILE A 105 6.37 -0.50 7.20
CA ILE A 105 7.12 -1.51 7.96
C ILE A 105 8.54 -1.00 8.21
N SER A 106 9.23 -0.55 7.16
CA SER A 106 10.56 0.01 7.30
C SER A 106 10.92 0.90 6.12
N TYR A 107 11.82 1.84 6.38
CA TYR A 107 12.44 2.68 5.36
C TYR A 107 13.94 2.79 5.62
N ILE A 108 14.73 2.70 4.56
CA ILE A 108 16.18 2.86 4.60
C ILE A 108 16.60 3.77 3.46
N TYR A 109 17.39 4.79 3.79
CA TYR A 109 18.16 5.59 2.84
C TYR A 109 19.64 5.33 3.03
N GLN A 110 20.36 5.10 1.96
CA GLN A 110 21.81 4.96 1.93
C GLN A 110 22.42 5.83 0.83
N GLY A 111 23.08 6.91 1.21
CA GLY A 111 23.99 7.64 0.33
C GLY A 111 25.31 6.90 0.22
N THR A 112 25.94 6.93 -0.96
CA THR A 112 27.21 6.25 -1.23
C THR A 112 28.22 7.18 -1.91
N GLY A 113 29.49 6.86 -1.77
CA GLY A 113 30.61 7.64 -2.37
C GLY A 113 31.11 8.74 -1.44
N LEU A 114 31.17 9.97 -1.92
CA LEU A 114 31.69 11.09 -1.12
C LEU A 114 30.78 11.49 0.05
N VAL A 115 29.50 11.14 -0.01
CA VAL A 115 28.51 11.37 1.04
C VAL A 115 28.02 10.02 1.53
N ASN A 116 28.63 9.50 2.58
CA ASN A 116 28.16 8.30 3.24
C ASN A 116 27.17 8.70 4.35
N ARG A 117 25.87 8.64 4.05
CA ARG A 117 24.81 8.99 5.00
C ARG A 117 23.77 7.88 5.02
N ARG A 118 23.39 7.45 6.21
CA ARG A 118 22.33 6.46 6.43
C ARG A 118 21.21 7.06 7.26
N GLN A 119 19.98 6.71 6.88
CA GLN A 119 18.78 6.98 7.66
C GLN A 119 17.90 5.73 7.64
N GLU A 120 17.25 5.44 8.76
CA GLU A 120 16.36 4.31 8.89
C GLU A 120 15.10 4.71 9.66
N LEU A 121 13.98 4.08 9.30
CA LEU A 121 12.74 4.07 10.08
C LEU A 121 12.31 2.62 10.23
N HIS A 122 11.96 2.23 11.44
CA HIS A 122 11.38 0.94 11.77
C HIS A 122 10.05 1.19 12.47
N PHE A 123 8.97 0.69 11.89
CA PHE A 123 7.62 0.84 12.41
C PHE A 123 7.29 -0.42 13.20
N ASP A 124 6.84 -0.28 14.44
CA ASP A 124 6.43 -1.41 15.26
C ASP A 124 5.19 -2.08 14.66
N ALA A 125 5.05 -3.40 14.84
CA ALA A 125 3.91 -4.17 14.32
C ALA A 125 2.58 -3.69 14.93
N GLU A 126 2.61 -3.28 16.20
CA GLU A 126 1.50 -2.62 16.88
C GLU A 126 1.74 -1.11 16.88
N PRO A 127 0.72 -0.29 16.57
CA PRO A 127 0.86 1.16 16.60
C PRO A 127 1.34 1.67 17.96
N GLY A 128 2.19 2.67 17.93
CA GLY A 128 2.68 3.31 19.15
C GLY A 128 4.07 3.92 19.00
N LYS A 129 4.95 3.29 18.22
CA LYS A 129 6.32 3.76 18.13
C LYS A 129 6.96 3.51 16.76
N ILE A 130 7.73 4.50 16.32
CA ILE A 130 8.67 4.40 15.20
C ILE A 130 10.07 4.64 15.75
N THR A 131 10.99 3.71 15.51
CA THR A 131 12.39 3.88 15.83
C THR A 131 13.13 4.45 14.63
N SER A 132 13.76 5.60 14.77
CA SER A 132 14.40 6.35 13.68
C SER A 132 15.90 6.53 13.92
N LEU A 133 16.73 6.13 12.94
CA LEU A 133 18.14 6.48 12.87
C LEU A 133 18.32 7.74 12.01
N TYR A 134 18.81 8.82 12.63
CA TYR A 134 19.07 10.06 11.95
C TYR A 134 20.36 10.72 12.46
N LYS A 135 21.32 11.01 11.57
CA LYS A 135 22.64 11.57 11.92
C LYS A 135 23.34 10.75 13.02
N ASP A 136 23.37 9.43 12.83
CA ASP A 136 24.02 8.46 13.73
C ASP A 136 23.44 8.41 15.15
N GLN A 137 22.21 8.89 15.33
CA GLN A 137 21.48 8.85 16.60
C GLN A 137 20.11 8.21 16.39
N TRP A 138 19.69 7.42 17.40
CA TRP A 138 18.37 6.82 17.44
C TRP A 138 17.36 7.69 18.19
N TYR A 139 16.15 7.76 17.65
CA TYR A 139 15.02 8.52 18.20
C TYR A 139 13.80 7.63 18.20
N ASP A 140 12.97 7.79 19.22
CA ASP A 140 11.63 7.21 19.29
C ASP A 140 10.60 8.28 18.91
N LEU A 141 9.76 8.00 17.93
CA LEU A 141 8.67 8.85 17.48
C LEU A 141 7.34 8.16 17.78
N PRO A 142 6.29 8.90 18.15
CA PRO A 142 4.97 8.32 18.32
C PRO A 142 4.39 7.89 16.97
N ASP A 143 3.69 6.75 16.93
CA ASP A 143 2.98 6.25 15.77
C ASP A 143 1.49 6.05 16.08
N ASN A 144 0.63 6.47 15.15
CA ASN A 144 -0.81 6.23 15.21
C ASN A 144 -1.27 5.11 14.28
N GLY A 145 -0.32 4.42 13.62
CA GLY A 145 -0.58 3.34 12.68
C GLY A 145 -0.81 3.77 11.23
N SER A 146 -0.93 5.07 10.96
CA SER A 146 -1.08 5.62 9.59
C SER A 146 0.10 6.51 9.17
N THR A 147 1.21 6.46 9.93
CA THR A 147 2.41 7.23 9.61
C THR A 147 3.15 6.58 8.45
N LEU A 148 3.47 7.37 7.46
CA LEU A 148 4.17 6.99 6.24
C LEU A 148 5.65 7.37 6.29
N ASP A 149 6.45 6.81 5.40
CA ASP A 149 7.79 7.31 5.12
C ASP A 149 7.80 8.25 3.89
N ARG A 150 8.95 8.84 3.61
CA ARG A 150 9.10 9.80 2.50
C ARG A 150 8.93 9.18 1.11
N MET A 151 9.02 7.87 0.95
CA MET A 151 8.83 7.19 -0.33
C MET A 151 7.39 6.73 -0.53
N ASN A 152 6.80 6.03 0.47
CA ASN A 152 5.50 5.40 0.31
C ASN A 152 4.32 6.38 0.42
N GLN A 153 4.55 7.64 0.85
CA GLN A 153 3.52 8.68 0.79
C GLN A 153 2.94 8.88 -0.63
N MET A 154 3.77 8.71 -1.67
CA MET A 154 3.30 8.81 -3.06
C MET A 154 2.50 7.59 -3.48
N GLU A 155 2.80 6.43 -2.93
CA GLU A 155 2.01 5.22 -3.17
C GLU A 155 0.66 5.30 -2.44
N GLN A 156 0.59 5.98 -1.28
CA GLN A 156 -0.68 6.25 -0.60
C GLN A 156 -1.56 7.17 -1.46
N LEU A 157 -1.03 8.27 -1.99
CA LEU A 157 -1.78 9.14 -2.91
C LEU A 157 -2.26 8.35 -4.15
N ARG A 158 -1.40 7.52 -4.75
CA ARG A 158 -1.80 6.66 -5.87
C ARG A 158 -2.90 5.68 -5.49
N LEU A 159 -2.80 5.07 -4.32
CA LEU A 159 -3.80 4.11 -3.82
C LEU A 159 -5.17 4.77 -3.65
N GLU A 160 -5.23 5.96 -3.07
CA GLU A 160 -6.47 6.73 -2.91
C GLU A 160 -7.07 7.13 -4.26
N LEU A 161 -6.25 7.62 -5.19
CA LEU A 161 -6.68 7.95 -6.55
C LEU A 161 -7.20 6.75 -7.34
N LEU A 162 -6.65 5.56 -7.12
CA LEU A 162 -7.13 4.32 -7.75
C LEU A 162 -8.46 3.84 -7.18
N GLN A 163 -8.75 4.19 -5.93
CA GLN A 163 -10.00 3.84 -5.26
C GLN A 163 -11.14 4.81 -5.62
N ASP A 164 -10.90 6.10 -5.47
CA ASP A 164 -11.86 7.14 -5.77
C ASP A 164 -11.16 8.43 -6.25
N PRO A 165 -10.97 8.57 -7.57
CA PRO A 165 -10.31 9.76 -8.13
C PRO A 165 -10.99 11.08 -7.79
N ALA A 166 -12.31 11.05 -7.56
CA ALA A 166 -13.09 12.27 -7.30
C ALA A 166 -12.98 12.79 -5.87
N SER A 167 -12.41 12.00 -4.96
CA SER A 167 -12.31 12.36 -3.53
C SER A 167 -10.99 13.01 -3.14
N VAL A 168 -10.00 13.08 -4.05
CA VAL A 168 -8.61 13.45 -3.71
C VAL A 168 -8.25 14.83 -4.25
N ASP A 169 -9.00 15.86 -3.87
CA ASP A 169 -8.67 17.26 -4.19
C ASP A 169 -7.63 17.85 -3.24
N ASP A 170 -7.65 17.41 -1.98
CA ASP A 170 -6.74 17.84 -0.89
C ASP A 170 -6.50 16.66 0.05
N ILE A 171 -5.25 16.25 0.18
CA ILE A 171 -4.86 15.14 1.05
C ILE A 171 -3.76 15.57 2.01
N THR A 172 -3.90 15.23 3.29
CA THR A 172 -2.87 15.43 4.31
C THR A 172 -2.35 14.07 4.78
N LEU A 173 -1.08 13.82 4.51
CA LEU A 173 -0.37 12.60 4.87
C LEU A 173 0.60 12.86 6.02
N ARG A 174 0.59 12.00 7.04
CA ARG A 174 1.55 12.09 8.14
C ARG A 174 2.81 11.32 7.83
N ILE A 175 3.94 12.01 7.90
CA ILE A 175 5.24 11.50 7.43
C ILE A 175 6.24 11.48 8.58
N ALA A 176 6.93 10.36 8.78
CA ALA A 176 8.14 10.29 9.60
C ALA A 176 9.36 10.72 8.76
N ASP A 177 10.08 11.73 9.23
CA ASP A 177 11.25 12.26 8.53
C ASP A 177 12.37 12.64 9.53
N GLY A 178 13.39 11.84 9.54
CA GLY A 178 14.50 11.98 10.47
C GLY A 178 14.01 11.86 11.93
N LYS A 179 14.14 12.91 12.72
CA LYS A 179 13.82 12.92 14.16
C LYS A 179 12.42 13.49 14.49
N ARG A 180 11.55 13.65 13.51
CA ARG A 180 10.24 14.29 13.71
C ARG A 180 9.16 13.70 12.79
N LEU A 181 7.94 13.89 13.19
CA LEU A 181 6.76 13.72 12.34
C LEU A 181 6.43 15.08 11.73
N LYS A 182 5.89 15.06 10.51
CA LYS A 182 5.37 16.24 9.82
C LYS A 182 4.14 15.87 9.01
N ASP A 183 3.27 16.80 8.79
CA ASP A 183 2.18 16.67 7.86
C ASP A 183 2.62 17.13 6.47
N SER A 184 2.22 16.38 5.44
CA SER A 184 2.49 16.65 4.03
C SER A 184 1.15 16.85 3.35
N GLN A 185 0.80 18.09 3.08
CA GLN A 185 -0.44 18.44 2.40
C GLN A 185 -0.19 18.55 0.90
N LEU A 186 -0.99 17.84 0.11
CA LEU A 186 -0.99 17.84 -1.34
C LEU A 186 -2.35 18.35 -1.81
N VAL A 187 -2.35 19.34 -2.70
CA VAL A 187 -3.57 19.96 -3.22
C VAL A 187 -3.61 19.80 -4.74
N LEU A 188 -4.75 19.37 -5.27
CA LEU A 188 -4.97 19.27 -6.71
C LEU A 188 -5.08 20.68 -7.30
N ILE A 189 -4.18 21.00 -8.22
CA ILE A 189 -4.17 22.25 -8.96
C ILE A 189 -5.07 22.16 -10.20
N GLY A 190 -5.07 20.99 -10.85
CA GLY A 190 -5.89 20.74 -12.03
C GLY A 190 -5.28 19.69 -12.96
N GLU A 191 -5.79 19.67 -14.17
CA GLU A 191 -5.31 18.81 -15.24
C GLU A 191 -4.34 19.55 -16.16
N GLU A 192 -3.25 18.89 -16.52
CA GLU A 192 -2.26 19.44 -17.44
C GLU A 192 -1.74 18.35 -18.38
N THR A 193 -1.27 18.77 -19.57
CA THR A 193 -0.52 17.87 -20.46
C THR A 193 0.97 18.07 -20.23
N GLN A 194 1.66 17.01 -19.81
CA GLN A 194 3.11 16.98 -19.69
C GLN A 194 3.76 16.38 -20.94
N HIS A 195 4.89 16.96 -21.36
CA HIS A 195 5.69 16.44 -22.47
C HIS A 195 6.84 15.61 -21.92
N THR A 196 6.79 14.30 -22.17
CA THR A 196 7.81 13.34 -21.74
C THR A 196 8.55 12.74 -22.94
N ALA A 197 9.56 11.91 -22.70
CA ALA A 197 10.21 11.13 -23.76
C ALA A 197 9.25 10.15 -24.45
N LEU A 198 8.12 9.80 -23.80
CA LEU A 198 7.08 8.92 -24.34
C LEU A 198 6.05 9.70 -25.19
N GLY A 199 6.11 11.05 -25.20
CA GLY A 199 5.18 11.96 -25.86
C GLY A 199 4.34 12.78 -24.90
N PRO A 200 3.22 13.42 -25.37
CA PRO A 200 2.32 14.21 -24.53
C PRO A 200 1.44 13.30 -23.67
N VAL A 201 1.41 13.53 -22.35
CA VAL A 201 0.67 12.74 -21.35
C VAL A 201 -0.29 13.64 -20.60
N ALA A 202 -1.59 13.28 -20.55
CA ALA A 202 -2.54 13.95 -19.68
C ALA A 202 -2.25 13.58 -18.21
N THR A 203 -2.22 14.57 -17.35
CA THR A 203 -1.83 14.40 -15.93
C THR A 203 -2.71 15.20 -14.99
N LEU A 204 -2.81 14.73 -13.75
CA LEU A 204 -3.23 15.51 -12.61
C LEU A 204 -2.01 16.21 -12.01
N HIS A 205 -2.11 17.52 -11.81
CA HIS A 205 -1.07 18.34 -11.19
C HIS A 205 -1.41 18.55 -9.71
N TYR A 206 -0.52 18.10 -8.83
CA TYR A 206 -0.58 18.34 -7.39
C TYR A 206 0.55 19.25 -6.95
N GLU A 207 0.24 20.21 -6.08
CA GLU A 207 1.22 21.01 -5.34
C GLU A 207 1.30 20.50 -3.90
N ARG A 208 2.53 20.29 -3.41
CA ARG A 208 2.76 20.11 -1.98
C ARG A 208 2.92 21.47 -1.32
N LEU A 209 2.10 21.73 -0.32
CA LEU A 209 2.22 22.92 0.49
C LEU A 209 3.40 22.83 1.45
N HIS A 210 4.15 23.89 1.58
CA HIS A 210 5.28 24.04 2.48
C HIS A 210 5.09 25.24 3.40
N ASP A 211 5.51 25.11 4.67
CA ASP A 211 5.54 26.24 5.61
C ASP A 211 6.63 27.27 5.21
N ASP A 212 7.63 26.82 4.47
CA ASP A 212 8.77 27.62 4.01
C ASP A 212 8.45 28.17 2.61
N PRO A 213 8.33 29.51 2.44
CA PRO A 213 7.99 30.13 1.16
C PRO A 213 9.08 29.95 0.07
N ASP A 214 10.32 29.62 0.47
CA ASP A 214 11.42 29.35 -0.47
C ASP A 214 11.41 27.91 -0.99
N ARG A 215 10.41 27.12 -0.58
CA ARG A 215 10.19 25.75 -1.04
C ARG A 215 8.92 25.64 -1.86
N LYS A 216 9.04 24.94 -2.99
CA LYS A 216 7.91 24.55 -3.82
C LYS A 216 8.10 23.11 -4.30
N SER A 217 7.01 22.35 -4.37
CA SER A 217 7.03 21.00 -4.96
C SER A 217 5.78 20.77 -5.78
N ASP A 218 5.97 20.52 -7.04
CA ASP A 218 4.93 20.18 -8.00
C ASP A 218 5.10 18.75 -8.48
N ILE A 219 4.00 18.01 -8.62
CA ILE A 219 3.96 16.60 -8.96
C ILE A 219 2.87 16.37 -10.00
N TRP A 220 3.21 15.66 -11.08
CA TRP A 220 2.28 15.32 -12.15
C TRP A 220 2.12 13.82 -12.26
N LEU A 221 0.88 13.35 -12.13
CA LEU A 221 0.51 11.94 -12.12
C LEU A 221 -0.32 11.60 -13.36
N ALA A 222 -0.04 10.49 -14.03
CA ALA A 222 -0.73 10.04 -15.21
C ALA A 222 -1.87 9.07 -14.89
N PRO A 223 -3.17 9.46 -14.96
CA PRO A 223 -4.30 8.57 -14.69
C PRO A 223 -4.29 7.32 -15.57
N GLN A 224 -3.93 7.44 -16.82
CA GLN A 224 -3.86 6.33 -17.79
C GLN A 224 -2.80 5.27 -17.46
N TRP A 225 -1.87 5.56 -16.53
CA TRP A 225 -0.80 4.67 -16.08
C TRP A 225 -0.87 4.45 -14.57
N ASP A 226 -2.08 4.26 -14.03
CA ASP A 226 -2.33 4.07 -12.59
C ASP A 226 -1.73 5.17 -11.73
N TYR A 227 -1.85 6.42 -12.19
CA TYR A 227 -1.30 7.58 -11.50
C TYR A 227 0.21 7.50 -11.23
N LEU A 228 0.99 6.82 -12.11
CA LEU A 228 2.44 6.92 -12.08
C LEU A 228 2.87 8.38 -12.21
N MET A 229 3.86 8.76 -11.41
CA MET A 229 4.48 10.08 -11.49
C MET A 229 5.21 10.21 -12.84
N VAL A 230 4.86 11.20 -13.63
CA VAL A 230 5.53 11.49 -14.92
C VAL A 230 6.49 12.67 -14.84
N ARG A 231 6.27 13.56 -13.87
CA ARG A 231 7.14 14.69 -13.60
C ARG A 231 7.05 15.11 -12.14
N MET A 232 8.15 15.60 -11.61
CA MET A 232 8.23 16.27 -10.31
C MET A 232 9.21 17.43 -10.45
N VAL A 233 8.88 18.56 -9.84
CA VAL A 233 9.78 19.69 -9.66
C VAL A 233 9.81 20.05 -8.18
N HIS A 234 11.00 20.08 -7.60
CA HIS A 234 11.21 20.54 -6.24
C HIS A 234 12.19 21.71 -6.26
N ILE A 235 11.78 22.82 -5.66
CA ILE A 235 12.61 24.03 -5.52
C ILE A 235 12.90 24.20 -4.04
N GLU A 236 14.15 24.39 -3.68
CA GLU A 236 14.63 24.72 -2.34
C GLU A 236 15.74 25.76 -2.49
N ASP A 237 15.62 26.88 -1.80
CA ASP A 237 16.58 28.01 -1.87
C ASP A 237 16.82 28.52 -3.31
N GLY A 238 15.82 28.42 -4.19
CA GLY A 238 15.92 28.81 -5.59
C GLY A 238 16.58 27.79 -6.50
N ASP A 239 17.10 26.66 -5.98
CA ASP A 239 17.70 25.58 -6.76
C ASP A 239 16.65 24.54 -7.16
N PRO A 240 16.26 24.42 -8.46
CA PRO A 240 15.32 23.41 -8.90
C PRO A 240 15.98 22.04 -9.05
N VAL A 241 15.26 21.01 -8.59
CA VAL A 241 15.51 19.59 -8.91
C VAL A 241 14.30 19.11 -9.69
N GLU A 242 14.51 18.70 -10.94
CA GLU A 242 13.46 18.17 -11.79
C GLU A 242 13.68 16.68 -12.04
N MET A 243 12.58 15.92 -12.02
CA MET A 243 12.52 14.52 -12.45
C MET A 243 11.48 14.40 -13.56
N VAL A 244 11.83 13.77 -14.69
CA VAL A 244 10.93 13.50 -15.80
C VAL A 244 11.00 12.02 -16.18
N LEU A 245 9.84 11.40 -16.36
CA LEU A 245 9.72 10.00 -16.80
C LEU A 245 10.28 9.83 -18.20
N THR A 246 11.13 8.82 -18.37
CA THR A 246 11.73 8.45 -19.67
C THR A 246 11.24 7.09 -20.17
N GLY A 247 10.74 6.24 -19.29
CA GLY A 247 10.17 4.94 -19.60
C GLY A 247 9.59 4.28 -18.39
N ALA A 248 8.60 3.41 -18.57
CA ALA A 248 8.07 2.61 -17.49
C ALA A 248 7.49 1.28 -17.98
N THR A 249 7.38 0.34 -17.04
CA THR A 249 6.53 -0.84 -17.18
C THR A 249 5.54 -0.86 -16.01
N LEU A 250 4.34 -1.30 -16.27
CA LEU A 250 3.29 -1.49 -15.28
C LEU A 250 2.80 -2.93 -15.38
N ASP A 251 2.95 -3.70 -14.31
CA ASP A 251 2.68 -5.14 -14.28
C ASP A 251 3.43 -5.93 -15.39
N GLY A 252 4.65 -5.48 -15.68
CA GLY A 252 5.52 -6.05 -16.73
C GLY A 252 5.25 -5.56 -18.15
N GLU A 253 4.18 -4.82 -18.39
CA GLU A 253 3.85 -4.26 -19.71
C GLU A 253 4.42 -2.84 -19.87
N VAL A 254 5.02 -2.56 -21.03
CA VAL A 254 5.56 -1.23 -21.32
C VAL A 254 4.44 -0.21 -21.46
N VAL A 255 4.52 0.89 -20.72
CA VAL A 255 3.55 1.99 -20.88
C VAL A 255 3.80 2.72 -22.19
N ALA A 256 2.73 3.04 -22.90
CA ALA A 256 2.75 3.75 -24.17
C ALA A 256 1.61 4.78 -24.24
N ILE A 257 1.78 5.79 -25.07
CA ILE A 257 0.69 6.71 -25.41
C ILE A 257 -0.24 6.01 -26.39
N GLN A 258 -1.51 6.06 -26.08
CA GLN A 258 -2.57 5.54 -26.95
C GLN A 258 -3.00 6.59 -27.97
#